data_6501bb1be78ce6c7f26cf2d950fa7132
#
_entry.id   6501bb1be78ce6c7f26cf2d950fa7132
#
_cell.length_a   1.000
_cell.length_b   1.000
_cell.length_c   1.000
_cell.angle_alpha   90.00
_cell.angle_beta   90.00
_cell.angle_gamma   90.00
#
_symmetry.space_group_name_H-M   'P 1'
#
loop_
_entity.id
_entity.type
_entity.pdbx_description
1 polymer ?
#
loop_
_entity_poly.entity_id
_entity_poly.type
_entity_poly.pdbx_seq_one_letter_code
_entity_poly.pdbx_strand_id
1 'polypeptide(L)'
;EVVEEKGAELSISEIDLVLQQLSRCFIAPAGAEINKSMYVKISAKIQRNRRVLENSIRIVDTNISKSSTVYGPITESAMRTLLNPDCIPLELPEDKYELWKNLTMKFDYSIMRGN
;
A
#
# COMPACT_ATOMS: atom_id res chain seq x y z
N GLU A 1 -7.44 -5.44 -9.18
CA GLU A 1 -7.96 -4.40 -10.05
C GLU A 1 -6.98 -4.00 -11.12
N VAL A 2 -7.44 -3.92 -12.34
CA VAL A 2 -6.59 -3.56 -13.47
C VAL A 2 -7.03 -2.20 -13.99
N VAL A 3 -6.05 -1.34 -14.25
CA VAL A 3 -6.34 -0.06 -14.85
C VAL A 3 -6.60 -0.25 -16.33
N GLU A 4 -7.67 0.34 -16.82
CA GLU A 4 -8.03 0.23 -18.22
C GLU A 4 -7.18 1.14 -19.06
N GLU A 5 -6.12 0.61 -19.61
CA GLU A 5 -5.18 1.37 -20.42
C GLU A 5 -4.93 0.66 -21.72
N LYS A 6 -4.62 1.44 -22.74
CA LYS A 6 -4.19 0.84 -23.98
C LYS A 6 -2.72 0.52 -23.86
N GLY A 7 -2.35 -0.67 -24.25
CA GLY A 7 -0.97 -1.07 -24.22
C GLY A 7 -0.57 -1.60 -22.86
N ALA A 8 0.63 -1.24 -22.40
CA ALA A 8 1.17 -1.80 -21.17
C ALA A 8 0.45 -1.26 -19.94
N GLU A 9 0.13 -2.15 -19.04
CA GLU A 9 -0.45 -1.77 -17.75
C GLU A 9 -0.08 -2.85 -16.74
N LEU A 10 -0.21 -2.52 -15.45
CA LEU A 10 0.05 -3.50 -14.42
C LEU A 10 -1.09 -4.51 -14.37
N SER A 11 -0.75 -5.77 -14.37
CA SER A 11 -1.74 -6.82 -14.25
C SER A 11 -2.18 -6.95 -12.79
N ILE A 12 -3.32 -7.61 -12.58
CA ILE A 12 -3.79 -7.90 -11.22
C ILE A 12 -2.74 -8.68 -10.46
N SER A 13 -2.08 -9.65 -11.12
CA SER A 13 -1.07 -10.43 -10.42
C SER A 13 0.16 -9.60 -10.05
N GLU A 14 0.51 -8.59 -10.83
CA GLU A 14 1.62 -7.71 -10.47
C GLU A 14 1.26 -6.86 -9.26
N ILE A 15 0.03 -6.35 -9.21
CA ILE A 15 -0.45 -5.59 -8.08
C ILE A 15 -0.51 -6.48 -6.85
N ASP A 16 -0.99 -7.71 -7.00
CA ASP A 16 -1.08 -8.66 -5.89
C ASP A 16 0.29 -8.98 -5.31
N LEU A 17 1.31 -9.11 -6.16
CA LEU A 17 2.65 -9.38 -5.65
C LEU A 17 3.16 -8.27 -4.75
N VAL A 18 2.90 -7.02 -5.13
CA VAL A 18 3.28 -5.88 -4.29
C VAL A 18 2.53 -5.92 -2.97
N LEU A 19 1.22 -6.18 -3.02
CA LEU A 19 0.43 -6.24 -1.81
C LEU A 19 0.85 -7.39 -0.91
N GLN A 20 1.19 -8.54 -1.49
CA GLN A 20 1.70 -9.66 -0.70
C GLN A 20 3.04 -9.32 -0.06
N GLN A 21 3.90 -8.66 -0.81
CA GLN A 21 5.18 -8.21 -0.28
C GLN A 21 4.96 -7.29 0.92
N LEU A 22 4.05 -6.32 0.78
CA LEU A 22 3.78 -5.36 1.84
C LEU A 22 3.13 -6.03 3.03
N SER A 23 2.26 -7.03 2.81
CA SER A 23 1.59 -7.68 3.93
C SER A 23 2.56 -8.48 4.80
N ARG A 24 3.66 -8.94 4.22
CA ARG A 24 4.65 -9.70 5.00
C ARG A 24 5.40 -8.82 6.00
N CYS A 25 5.48 -7.53 5.75
CA CYS A 25 6.16 -6.62 6.65
C CYS A 25 5.22 -5.65 7.35
N PHE A 26 3.91 -5.79 7.12
CA PHE A 26 2.94 -4.98 7.82
C PHE A 26 2.87 -5.44 9.28
N ILE A 27 2.96 -4.48 10.19
CA ILE A 27 2.85 -4.76 11.62
C ILE A 27 1.65 -3.99 12.13
N ALA A 28 0.68 -4.74 12.64
CA ALA A 28 -0.53 -4.13 13.18
C ALA A 28 -0.18 -3.27 14.39
N PRO A 29 -0.77 -2.07 14.51
CA PRO A 29 -0.49 -1.23 15.66
C PRO A 29 -1.00 -1.87 16.94
N ALA A 30 -0.18 -1.81 18.00
CA ALA A 30 -0.53 -2.38 19.27
C ALA A 30 -1.79 -1.70 19.82
N GLY A 31 -2.71 -2.49 20.32
CA GLY A 31 -3.92 -1.97 20.95
C GLY A 31 -5.00 -1.53 19.99
N ALA A 32 -4.76 -1.58 18.70
CA ALA A 32 -5.78 -1.23 17.72
C ALA A 32 -6.56 -2.48 17.32
N GLU A 33 -7.86 -2.36 17.27
CA GLU A 33 -8.71 -3.42 16.76
C GLU A 33 -8.88 -3.26 15.28
N ILE A 34 -8.34 -4.19 14.52
CA ILE A 34 -8.45 -4.17 13.07
C ILE A 34 -9.50 -5.17 12.66
N ASN A 35 -10.50 -4.68 11.93
CA ASN A 35 -11.54 -5.56 11.48
C ASN A 35 -11.40 -5.77 9.95
N LYS A 36 -11.90 -6.91 9.49
CA LYS A 36 -11.67 -7.32 8.11
C LYS A 36 -12.32 -6.42 7.07
N SER A 37 -13.30 -5.62 7.49
CA SER A 37 -13.95 -4.71 6.55
C SER A 37 -13.20 -3.40 6.36
N MET A 38 -12.17 -3.15 7.16
CA MET A 38 -11.41 -1.91 7.08
C MET A 38 -10.49 -1.90 5.87
N TYR A 39 -10.30 -0.71 5.30
CA TYR A 39 -9.30 -0.53 4.26
C TYR A 39 -8.73 0.88 4.34
N VAL A 40 -7.51 1.03 3.81
CA VAL A 40 -6.85 2.32 3.65
C VAL A 40 -6.26 2.33 2.25
N LYS A 41 -6.65 3.32 1.46
CA LYS A 41 -6.13 3.47 0.11
C LYS A 41 -5.07 4.56 0.13
N ILE A 42 -3.88 4.24 -0.32
CA ILE A 42 -2.72 5.13 -0.25
C ILE A 42 -2.17 5.36 -1.64
N SER A 43 -1.88 6.62 -1.94
CA SER A 43 -1.19 7.00 -3.15
C SER A 43 0.22 7.42 -2.80
N ALA A 44 1.18 7.04 -3.62
CA ALA A 44 2.58 7.40 -3.40
C ALA A 44 3.33 7.43 -4.72
N LYS A 45 4.38 8.23 -4.77
CA LYS A 45 5.31 8.23 -5.90
C LYS A 45 6.41 7.24 -5.61
N ILE A 46 6.72 6.43 -6.61
CA ILE A 46 7.74 5.39 -6.49
C ILE A 46 8.91 5.78 -7.40
N GLN A 47 10.10 5.76 -6.85
CA GLN A 47 11.30 6.10 -7.60
C GLN A 47 11.73 4.92 -8.48
N ARG A 48 12.62 5.19 -9.43
CA ARG A 48 13.08 4.13 -10.32
C ARG A 48 13.74 2.98 -9.59
N ASN A 49 14.36 3.26 -8.44
CA ASN A 49 14.94 2.19 -7.64
C ASN A 49 13.89 1.40 -6.86
N ARG A 50 12.62 1.67 -7.12
CA ARG A 50 11.46 1.00 -6.52
C ARG A 50 11.32 1.27 -5.03
N ARG A 51 11.83 2.42 -4.61
CA ARG A 51 11.62 2.90 -3.24
C ARG A 51 10.58 4.00 -3.24
N VAL A 52 9.76 3.99 -2.20
CA VAL A 52 8.70 4.97 -2.06
C VAL A 52 9.30 6.31 -1.66
N LEU A 53 8.86 7.38 -2.31
CA LEU A 53 9.27 8.74 -1.94
C LEU A 53 8.44 9.17 -0.74
N GLU A 54 9.10 9.30 0.39
CA GLU A 54 8.41 9.43 1.69
C GLU A 54 7.39 10.56 1.72
N ASN A 55 7.78 11.74 1.25
CA ASN A 55 6.91 12.90 1.36
C ASN A 55 5.79 12.93 0.33
N SER A 56 5.69 11.89 -0.49
CA SER A 56 4.61 11.79 -1.49
C SER A 56 3.45 10.92 -1.00
N ILE A 57 3.58 10.29 0.15
CA ILE A 57 2.57 9.35 0.63
C ILE A 57 1.32 10.11 1.08
N ARG A 58 0.17 9.69 0.56
CA ARG A 58 -1.12 10.32 0.88
C ARG A 58 -2.17 9.26 1.11
N ILE A 59 -3.01 9.47 2.12
CA ILE A 59 -4.22 8.67 2.28
C ILE A 59 -5.26 9.29 1.35
N VAL A 60 -5.73 8.53 0.37
CA VAL A 60 -6.70 9.06 -0.59
C VAL A 60 -8.11 8.56 -0.34
N ASP A 61 -8.26 7.46 0.40
CA ASP A 61 -9.58 6.97 0.74
C ASP A 61 -9.46 5.96 1.88
N THR A 62 -10.49 5.89 2.72
CA THR A 62 -10.56 4.92 3.79
C THR A 62 -11.98 4.88 4.31
N ASN A 63 -12.40 3.73 4.81
CA ASN A 63 -13.70 3.62 5.48
C ASN A 63 -13.60 3.76 7.00
N ILE A 64 -12.42 4.13 7.51
CA ILE A 64 -12.24 4.35 8.94
C ILE A 64 -12.51 5.82 9.23
N SER A 65 -13.41 6.08 10.17
CA SER A 65 -13.75 7.45 10.53
C SER A 65 -12.54 8.15 11.14
N LYS A 66 -12.31 9.38 10.72
CA LYS A 66 -11.20 10.17 11.26
C LYS A 66 -11.34 10.42 12.74
N SER A 67 -12.57 10.33 13.27
CA SER A 67 -12.78 10.50 14.70
C SER A 67 -12.59 9.21 15.48
N SER A 68 -12.36 8.10 14.80
CA SER A 68 -12.09 6.83 15.47
C SER A 68 -10.72 6.84 16.11
N THR A 69 -10.62 6.23 17.30
CA THR A 69 -9.35 6.15 18.00
C THR A 69 -8.32 5.29 17.26
N VAL A 70 -8.78 4.45 16.32
CA VAL A 70 -7.85 3.59 15.58
C VAL A 70 -7.40 4.20 14.25
N TYR A 71 -7.99 5.34 13.85
CA TYR A 71 -7.65 5.95 12.56
C TYR A 71 -6.15 6.28 12.47
N GLY A 72 -5.64 7.02 13.45
CA GLY A 72 -4.23 7.41 13.47
C GLY A 72 -3.30 6.21 13.46
N PRO A 73 -3.44 5.29 14.44
CA PRO A 73 -2.55 4.13 14.49
C PRO A 73 -2.58 3.27 13.23
N ILE A 74 -3.76 3.04 12.65
CA ILE A 74 -3.86 2.19 11.47
C ILE A 74 -3.27 2.87 10.24
N THR A 75 -3.59 4.16 10.02
CA THR A 75 -3.07 4.86 8.84
C THR A 75 -1.57 5.05 8.94
N GLU A 76 -1.05 5.34 10.13
CA GLU A 76 0.39 5.47 10.31
C GLU A 76 1.10 4.15 10.07
N SER A 77 0.53 3.06 10.55
CA SER A 77 1.11 1.74 10.34
C SER A 77 1.16 1.41 8.85
N ALA A 78 0.11 1.74 8.12
CA ALA A 78 0.07 1.50 6.68
C ALA A 78 1.14 2.32 5.96
N MET A 79 1.30 3.59 6.33
CA MET A 79 2.32 4.43 5.72
C MET A 79 3.73 3.95 6.03
N ARG A 80 3.96 3.49 7.27
CA ARG A 80 5.26 2.95 7.64
C ARG A 80 5.60 1.68 6.89
N THR A 81 4.58 0.88 6.56
CA THR A 81 4.81 -0.34 5.80
C THR A 81 5.46 -0.02 4.45
N LEU A 82 5.04 1.07 3.82
CA LEU A 82 5.61 1.47 2.54
C LEU A 82 7.07 1.89 2.64
N LEU A 83 7.52 2.24 3.83
CA LEU A 83 8.90 2.68 4.06
C LEU A 83 9.72 1.64 4.80
N ASN A 84 9.14 0.51 5.12
CA ASN A 84 9.82 -0.54 5.88
C ASN A 84 10.94 -1.14 5.03
N PRO A 85 12.19 -1.07 5.49
CA PRO A 85 13.30 -1.61 4.69
C PRO A 85 13.19 -3.10 4.42
N ASP A 86 12.40 -3.83 5.20
CA ASP A 86 12.17 -5.25 4.94
C ASP A 86 11.30 -5.48 3.73
N CYS A 87 10.57 -4.45 3.28
CA CYS A 87 9.70 -4.54 2.13
C CYS A 87 10.20 -3.73 0.94
N ILE A 88 11.34 -3.08 1.07
CA ILE A 88 11.85 -2.22 0.03
C ILE A 88 13.12 -2.86 -0.54
N PRO A 89 13.33 -2.84 -1.85
CA PRO A 89 12.49 -2.22 -2.88
C PRO A 89 11.26 -3.06 -3.24
N LEU A 90 10.25 -2.37 -3.76
CA LEU A 90 9.03 -3.05 -4.16
C LEU A 90 9.26 -3.93 -5.38
N GLU A 91 8.51 -5.04 -5.46
CA GLU A 91 8.64 -5.98 -6.58
C GLU A 91 7.81 -5.49 -7.76
N LEU A 92 8.38 -4.54 -8.49
CA LEU A 92 7.72 -3.92 -9.62
C LEU A 92 8.57 -4.14 -10.88
N PRO A 93 7.93 -4.35 -12.04
CA PRO A 93 8.67 -4.60 -13.27
C PRO A 93 9.35 -3.33 -13.77
N GLU A 94 10.65 -3.45 -14.08
CA GLU A 94 11.44 -2.31 -14.51
C GLU A 94 10.91 -1.67 -15.79
N ASP A 95 10.42 -2.49 -16.69
CA ASP A 95 9.99 -2.01 -18.01
C ASP A 95 8.62 -1.35 -17.98
N LYS A 96 8.01 -1.27 -16.81
CA LYS A 96 6.69 -0.63 -16.68
C LYS A 96 6.72 0.57 -15.74
N TYR A 97 7.87 1.22 -15.63
CA TYR A 97 8.04 2.33 -14.71
C TYR A 97 6.96 3.39 -14.85
N GLU A 98 6.57 3.73 -16.10
CA GLU A 98 5.57 4.76 -16.32
C GLU A 98 4.21 4.41 -15.70
N LEU A 99 3.95 3.13 -15.49
CA LEU A 99 2.70 2.68 -14.90
C LEU A 99 2.72 2.70 -13.38
N TRP A 100 3.89 2.52 -12.77
CA TRP A 100 3.94 2.45 -11.31
C TRP A 100 4.64 3.61 -10.64
N LYS A 101 5.13 4.59 -11.40
CA LYS A 101 5.79 5.73 -10.76
C LYS A 101 4.84 6.54 -9.88
N ASN A 102 3.54 6.48 -10.15
CA ASN A 102 2.51 7.03 -9.28
C ASN A 102 1.54 5.89 -9.00
N LEU A 103 1.63 5.33 -7.82
CA LEU A 103 0.90 4.10 -7.51
C LEU A 103 -0.12 4.35 -6.42
N THR A 104 -1.32 3.80 -6.62
CA THR A 104 -2.34 3.80 -5.59
C THR A 104 -2.57 2.37 -5.16
N MET A 105 -2.48 2.13 -3.85
CA MET A 105 -2.58 0.78 -3.30
C MET A 105 -3.67 0.76 -2.25
N LYS A 106 -4.48 -0.29 -2.26
CA LYS A 106 -5.51 -0.48 -1.26
C LYS A 106 -5.02 -1.49 -0.24
N PHE A 107 -4.79 -1.02 0.98
CA PHE A 107 -4.48 -1.88 2.11
C PHE A 107 -5.80 -2.41 2.63
N ASP A 108 -6.12 -3.62 2.23
CA ASP A 108 -7.36 -4.29 2.55
C ASP A 108 -7.09 -5.22 3.73
N TYR A 109 -7.69 -4.95 4.87
CA TYR A 109 -7.36 -5.67 6.10
C TYR A 109 -7.98 -7.06 6.20
N SER A 110 -8.73 -7.45 5.18
CA SER A 110 -9.06 -8.87 5.04
C SER A 110 -7.82 -9.67 4.64
N ILE A 111 -6.82 -9.00 4.05
CA ILE A 111 -5.58 -9.62 3.57
C ILE A 111 -4.39 -9.16 4.40
N MET A 112 -4.30 -7.87 4.65
CA MET A 112 -3.17 -7.25 5.36
C MET A 112 -3.39 -7.32 6.86
N ARG A 113 -3.04 -8.43 7.46
CA ARG A 113 -3.33 -8.62 8.87
C ARG A 113 -2.12 -8.52 9.78
N GLY A 114 -0.97 -8.44 9.17
CA GLY A 114 0.26 -8.47 9.91
C GLY A 114 0.55 -9.86 10.45
N ASN A 115 1.62 -9.97 11.20
CA ASN A 115 2.05 -11.25 11.76
C ASN A 115 2.30 -11.11 13.24
#